data_fc2ab75f67e366a2e2d08bdfa37179cb
#
_entry.id   fc2ab75f67e366a2e2d08bdfa37179cb
#
_cell.length_a   1.000
_cell.length_b   1.000
_cell.length_c   1.000
_cell.angle_alpha   90.00
_cell.angle_beta   90.00
_cell.angle_gamma   90.00
#
_symmetry.space_group_name_H-M   'P 1'
#
loop_
_entity.id
_entity.type
_entity.pdbx_description
1 polymer ?
#
loop_
_entity_poly.entity_id
_entity_poly.type
_entity_poly.pdbx_seq_one_letter_code
_entity_poly.pdbx_strand_id
1 'polypeptide(L)'
;ALSSAASDVYKRQGIPTPVKLGLAGGPLVVAILIGRFGHKLKLVTYTTMSANLMLREIGIVLFLASVGIEAGEHFVQTVVEGSGLSYVGYGFLITVIPLLIIGMIARFYCKVNYFTLMGLIAGSNTDPPALAYANQASGNDAPAVGYSTVYPLTMFLRILAGQMILLTMM
;
A
#
# COMPACT_ATOMS: atom_id res chain seq x y z
N ALA A 1 -10.14 2.20 -19.87
CA ALA A 1 -10.12 3.26 -20.91
C ALA A 1 -9.25 4.46 -20.49
N LEU A 2 -9.42 5.03 -19.29
CA LEU A 2 -8.61 6.16 -18.80
C LEU A 2 -7.13 5.80 -18.61
N SER A 3 -6.82 4.57 -18.15
CA SER A 3 -5.45 4.08 -18.01
C SER A 3 -4.77 3.89 -19.36
N SER A 4 -5.49 3.40 -20.37
CA SER A 4 -4.99 3.22 -21.74
C SER A 4 -4.75 4.58 -22.41
N ALA A 5 -5.70 5.52 -22.31
CA ALA A 5 -5.53 6.86 -22.88
C ALA A 5 -4.35 7.62 -22.25
N ALA A 6 -4.14 7.50 -20.94
CA ALA A 6 -2.97 8.10 -20.28
C ALA A 6 -1.64 7.49 -20.80
N SER A 7 -1.59 6.17 -21.05
CA SER A 7 -0.38 5.52 -21.56
C SER A 7 -0.02 5.98 -22.99
N ASP A 8 -1.01 6.28 -23.81
CA ASP A 8 -0.79 6.71 -25.20
C ASP A 8 -0.32 8.18 -25.28
N VAL A 9 -0.76 9.02 -24.35
CA VAL A 9 -0.28 10.41 -24.25
C VAL A 9 1.20 10.46 -23.87
N TYR A 10 1.64 9.63 -22.93
CA TYR A 10 3.04 9.60 -22.48
C TYR A 10 3.99 9.00 -23.53
N LYS A 11 3.56 8.04 -24.34
CA LYS A 11 4.35 7.50 -25.46
C LYS A 11 4.70 8.56 -26.50
N ARG A 12 3.84 9.57 -26.69
CA ARG A 12 4.08 10.68 -27.62
C ARG A 12 5.09 11.71 -27.12
N GLN A 13 5.39 11.74 -25.81
CA GLN A 13 6.28 12.74 -25.21
C GLN A 13 7.74 12.28 -25.09
N GLY A 14 8.12 11.12 -25.66
CA GLY A 14 9.52 10.64 -25.68
C GLY A 14 10.03 10.16 -24.32
N ILE A 15 9.16 9.94 -23.36
CA ILE A 15 9.53 9.34 -22.07
C ILE A 15 9.59 7.82 -22.28
N PRO A 16 10.75 7.17 -22.04
CA PRO A 16 10.96 5.76 -22.36
C PRO A 16 10.07 4.79 -21.57
N THR A 17 9.56 5.21 -20.42
CA THR A 17 8.61 4.42 -19.62
C THR A 17 7.42 5.27 -19.18
N PRO A 18 6.17 4.80 -19.36
CA PRO A 18 5.01 5.54 -18.89
C PRO A 18 5.00 5.57 -17.36
N VAL A 19 5.06 6.76 -16.78
CA VAL A 19 4.85 6.97 -15.36
C VAL A 19 3.39 6.63 -15.04
N LYS A 20 3.13 5.49 -14.42
CA LYS A 20 1.79 5.02 -14.06
C LYS A 20 1.63 5.07 -12.55
N LEU A 21 0.54 5.65 -12.07
CA LEU A 21 0.17 5.57 -10.65
C LEU A 21 -0.20 4.13 -10.21
N GLY A 22 -0.19 3.19 -11.16
CA GLY A 22 -0.56 1.81 -10.94
C GLY A 22 -2.06 1.62 -10.71
N LEU A 23 -2.49 0.37 -10.69
CA LEU A 23 -3.90 0.01 -10.49
C LEU A 23 -4.42 0.40 -9.10
N ALA A 24 -3.54 0.50 -8.10
CA ALA A 24 -3.91 0.88 -6.74
C ALA A 24 -3.80 2.39 -6.47
N GLY A 25 -2.81 3.08 -7.04
CA GLY A 25 -2.55 4.50 -6.77
C GLY A 25 -3.61 5.42 -7.33
N GLY A 26 -4.09 5.17 -8.55
CA GLY A 26 -5.13 5.97 -9.19
C GLY A 26 -6.43 6.02 -8.38
N PRO A 27 -7.07 4.88 -8.08
CA PRO A 27 -8.28 4.83 -7.26
C PRO A 27 -8.09 5.43 -5.86
N LEU A 28 -6.92 5.27 -5.24
CA LEU A 28 -6.63 5.85 -3.92
C LEU A 28 -6.65 7.38 -3.96
N VAL A 29 -5.98 8.00 -4.94
CA VAL A 29 -5.98 9.46 -5.10
C VAL A 29 -7.40 9.98 -5.34
N VAL A 30 -8.15 9.33 -6.22
CA VAL A 30 -9.56 9.70 -6.50
C VAL A 30 -10.42 9.56 -5.25
N ALA A 31 -10.27 8.49 -4.48
CA ALA A 31 -11.01 8.27 -3.24
C ALA A 31 -10.71 9.36 -2.20
N ILE A 32 -9.45 9.76 -2.06
CA ILE A 32 -9.04 10.84 -1.15
C ILE A 32 -9.66 12.18 -1.60
N LEU A 33 -9.63 12.48 -2.91
CA LEU A 33 -10.20 13.69 -3.45
C LEU A 33 -11.73 13.73 -3.25
N ILE A 34 -12.42 12.63 -3.54
CA ILE A 34 -13.86 12.50 -3.30
C ILE A 34 -14.18 12.63 -1.81
N GLY A 35 -13.42 11.98 -0.93
CA GLY A 35 -13.60 12.09 0.52
C GLY A 35 -13.44 13.52 1.03
N ARG A 36 -12.49 14.28 0.48
CA ARG A 36 -12.25 15.67 0.89
C ARG A 36 -13.21 16.69 0.26
N PHE A 37 -13.51 16.53 -1.02
CA PHE A 37 -14.29 17.51 -1.79
C PHE A 37 -15.72 17.06 -2.08
N GLY A 38 -16.07 15.81 -1.81
CA GLY A 38 -17.36 15.22 -2.15
C GLY A 38 -18.54 15.99 -1.55
N HIS A 39 -18.41 16.50 -0.33
CA HIS A 39 -19.45 17.32 0.30
C HIS A 39 -19.72 18.62 -0.49
N LYS A 40 -18.70 19.22 -1.13
CA LYS A 40 -18.85 20.40 -1.98
C LYS A 40 -19.55 20.09 -3.30
N LEU A 41 -19.39 18.85 -3.78
CA LEU A 41 -20.04 18.35 -5.00
C LEU A 41 -21.41 17.71 -4.73
N LYS A 42 -21.94 17.86 -3.51
CA LYS A 42 -23.22 17.24 -3.06
C LYS A 42 -23.21 15.70 -3.16
N LEU A 43 -22.03 15.09 -3.22
CA LEU A 43 -21.83 13.63 -3.12
C LEU A 43 -21.82 13.27 -1.64
N VAL A 44 -23.00 13.00 -1.10
CA VAL A 44 -23.13 12.59 0.30
C VAL A 44 -23.40 11.09 0.32
N THR A 45 -22.46 10.34 0.88
CA THR A 45 -22.62 8.90 1.09
C THR A 45 -23.08 8.68 2.51
N TYR A 46 -24.35 8.38 2.71
CA TYR A 46 -24.87 7.92 3.98
C TYR A 46 -24.75 6.39 4.06
N THR A 47 -23.64 5.91 4.58
CA THR A 47 -23.47 4.49 4.90
C THR A 47 -23.27 4.34 6.39
N THR A 48 -23.83 3.28 6.96
CA THR A 48 -23.57 2.93 8.36
C THR A 48 -22.12 2.50 8.54
N MET A 49 -21.56 2.69 9.73
CA MET A 49 -20.21 2.26 10.04
C MET A 49 -20.00 0.75 9.74
N SER A 50 -20.99 -0.07 10.08
CA SER A 50 -20.95 -1.51 9.80
C SER A 50 -20.89 -1.83 8.29
N ALA A 51 -21.64 -1.10 7.47
CA ALA A 51 -21.60 -1.27 6.01
C ALA A 51 -20.23 -0.86 5.45
N ASN A 52 -19.64 0.24 5.93
CA ASN A 52 -18.32 0.68 5.52
C ASN A 52 -17.23 -0.35 5.88
N LEU A 53 -17.29 -0.93 7.09
CA LEU A 53 -16.36 -1.95 7.51
C LEU A 53 -16.50 -3.23 6.66
N MET A 54 -17.72 -3.65 6.36
CA MET A 54 -17.99 -4.80 5.49
C MET A 54 -17.48 -4.58 4.06
N LEU A 55 -17.76 -3.41 3.47
CA LEU A 55 -17.26 -3.08 2.13
C LEU A 55 -15.72 -3.02 2.08
N ARG A 56 -15.11 -2.50 3.12
CA ARG A 56 -13.64 -2.51 3.26
C ARG A 56 -13.08 -3.92 3.29
N GLU A 57 -13.67 -4.81 4.07
CA GLU A 57 -13.26 -6.21 4.19
C GLU A 57 -13.37 -6.95 2.84
N ILE A 58 -14.50 -6.81 2.17
CA ILE A 58 -14.70 -7.36 0.83
C ILE A 58 -13.66 -6.81 -0.15
N GLY A 59 -13.41 -5.49 -0.14
CA GLY A 59 -12.42 -4.86 -0.99
C GLY A 59 -11.00 -5.40 -0.74
N ILE A 60 -10.61 -5.60 0.50
CA ILE A 60 -9.31 -6.18 0.88
C ILE A 60 -9.19 -7.62 0.37
N VAL A 61 -10.20 -8.44 0.58
CA VAL A 61 -10.19 -9.85 0.14
C VAL A 61 -10.08 -9.96 -1.37
N LEU A 62 -10.86 -9.18 -2.12
CA LEU A 62 -10.82 -9.19 -3.59
C LEU A 62 -9.47 -8.67 -4.12
N PHE A 63 -8.92 -7.62 -3.51
CA PHE A 63 -7.61 -7.09 -3.87
C PHE A 63 -6.50 -8.12 -3.64
N LEU A 64 -6.45 -8.71 -2.45
CA LEU A 64 -5.45 -9.73 -2.12
C LEU A 64 -5.58 -10.98 -2.99
N ALA A 65 -6.80 -11.40 -3.30
CA ALA A 65 -7.04 -12.53 -4.19
C ALA A 65 -6.53 -12.26 -5.61
N SER A 66 -6.83 -11.09 -6.18
CA SER A 66 -6.36 -10.73 -7.53
C SER A 66 -4.84 -10.63 -7.61
N VAL A 67 -4.20 -9.98 -6.64
CA VAL A 67 -2.74 -9.87 -6.57
C VAL A 67 -2.09 -11.25 -6.35
N GLY A 68 -2.72 -12.10 -5.52
CA GLY A 68 -2.23 -13.46 -5.26
C GLY A 68 -2.27 -14.35 -6.49
N ILE A 69 -3.33 -14.27 -7.30
CA ILE A 69 -3.45 -15.01 -8.55
C ILE A 69 -2.40 -14.55 -9.56
N GLU A 70 -2.25 -13.24 -9.75
CA GLU A 70 -1.27 -12.67 -10.68
C GLU A 70 0.18 -13.02 -10.26
N ALA A 71 0.51 -12.88 -8.98
CA ALA A 71 1.83 -13.22 -8.46
C ALA A 71 2.11 -14.74 -8.53
N GLY A 72 1.08 -15.58 -8.33
CA GLY A 72 1.20 -17.03 -8.30
C GLY A 72 1.58 -17.65 -9.63
N GLU A 73 1.19 -17.05 -10.75
CA GLU A 73 1.42 -17.60 -12.10
C GLU A 73 2.92 -17.83 -12.40
N HIS A 74 3.79 -16.92 -11.95
CA HIS A 74 5.23 -17.01 -12.20
C HIS A 74 6.06 -17.38 -10.95
N PHE A 75 5.41 -17.50 -9.79
CA PHE A 75 6.11 -17.68 -8.51
C PHE A 75 6.92 -18.98 -8.47
N VAL A 76 6.30 -20.10 -8.81
CA VAL A 76 6.94 -21.43 -8.78
C VAL A 76 8.13 -21.49 -9.73
N GLN A 77 7.95 -20.96 -10.94
CA GLN A 77 8.98 -20.92 -11.96
C GLN A 77 10.18 -20.08 -11.51
N THR A 78 9.95 -18.90 -10.98
CA THR A 78 10.98 -17.99 -10.48
C THR A 78 11.75 -18.57 -9.29
N VAL A 79 11.06 -19.27 -8.37
CA VAL A 79 11.69 -19.82 -7.16
C VAL A 79 12.46 -21.12 -7.46
N VAL A 80 11.93 -21.97 -8.33
CA VAL A 80 12.52 -23.30 -8.60
C VAL A 80 13.60 -23.25 -9.68
N GLU A 81 13.39 -22.50 -10.75
CA GLU A 81 14.29 -22.45 -11.92
C GLU A 81 15.33 -21.33 -11.83
N GLY A 82 15.15 -20.35 -10.94
CA GLY A 82 16.03 -19.20 -10.79
C GLY A 82 16.74 -19.13 -9.44
N SER A 83 17.35 -17.96 -9.18
CA SER A 83 17.94 -17.63 -7.86
C SER A 83 16.89 -17.24 -6.82
N GLY A 84 15.70 -17.84 -6.87
CA GLY A 84 14.55 -17.45 -6.07
C GLY A 84 14.81 -17.45 -4.57
N LEU A 85 15.60 -18.41 -4.08
CA LEU A 85 15.98 -18.48 -2.66
C LEU A 85 16.80 -17.26 -2.23
N SER A 86 17.70 -16.78 -3.10
CA SER A 86 18.46 -15.54 -2.85
C SER A 86 17.56 -14.32 -2.84
N TYR A 87 16.58 -14.22 -3.76
CA TYR A 87 15.60 -13.13 -3.77
C TYR A 87 14.73 -13.11 -2.52
N VAL A 88 14.31 -14.28 -2.01
CA VAL A 88 13.59 -14.38 -0.74
C VAL A 88 14.45 -13.87 0.42
N GLY A 89 15.74 -14.25 0.46
CA GLY A 89 16.68 -13.78 1.47
C GLY A 89 16.89 -12.27 1.43
N TYR A 90 17.13 -11.70 0.26
CA TYR A 90 17.25 -10.25 0.09
C TYR A 90 15.95 -9.52 0.44
N GLY A 91 14.80 -10.04 0.01
CA GLY A 91 13.50 -9.47 0.35
C GLY A 91 13.25 -9.45 1.85
N PHE A 92 13.61 -10.53 2.55
CA PHE A 92 13.54 -10.60 4.01
C PHE A 92 14.41 -9.53 4.67
N LEU A 93 15.67 -9.41 4.27
CA LEU A 93 16.59 -8.41 4.83
C LEU A 93 16.12 -6.98 4.57
N ILE A 94 15.69 -6.67 3.34
CA ILE A 94 15.21 -5.33 2.95
C ILE A 94 13.94 -4.96 3.72
N THR A 95 13.10 -5.93 4.08
CA THR A 95 11.87 -5.67 4.82
C THR A 95 12.12 -5.58 6.33
N VAL A 96 12.81 -6.57 6.90
CA VAL A 96 12.94 -6.71 8.36
C VAL A 96 13.89 -5.68 8.96
N ILE A 97 15.03 -5.43 8.33
CA ILE A 97 16.05 -4.52 8.90
C ILE A 97 15.51 -3.10 9.10
N PRO A 98 14.93 -2.43 8.08
CA PRO A 98 14.38 -1.09 8.27
C PRO A 98 13.25 -1.06 9.29
N LEU A 99 12.38 -2.08 9.31
CA LEU A 99 11.28 -2.16 10.27
C LEU A 99 11.76 -2.21 11.71
N LEU A 100 12.77 -3.05 11.99
CA LEU A 100 13.35 -3.15 13.33
C LEU A 100 14.02 -1.83 13.74
N ILE A 101 14.83 -1.24 12.85
CA ILE A 101 15.55 0.01 13.15
C ILE A 101 14.55 1.15 13.41
N ILE A 102 13.61 1.36 12.49
CA ILE A 102 12.64 2.45 12.61
C ILE A 102 11.68 2.20 13.77
N GLY A 103 11.24 0.96 13.97
CA GLY A 103 10.39 0.58 15.10
C GLY A 103 11.06 0.83 16.45
N MET A 104 12.34 0.49 16.59
CA MET A 104 13.11 0.78 17.79
C MET A 104 13.27 2.29 18.02
N ILE A 105 13.63 3.04 16.99
CA ILE A 105 13.76 4.51 17.07
C ILE A 105 12.42 5.13 17.49
N ALA A 106 11.32 4.77 16.83
CA ALA A 106 10.00 5.28 17.13
C ALA A 106 9.56 4.94 18.56
N ARG A 107 9.88 3.73 19.05
CA ARG A 107 9.51 3.30 20.39
C ARG A 107 10.37 3.94 21.48
N PHE A 108 11.69 3.89 21.34
CA PHE A 108 12.62 4.29 22.40
C PHE A 108 12.98 5.77 22.39
N TYR A 109 13.16 6.34 21.19
CA TYR A 109 13.53 7.74 21.04
C TYR A 109 12.30 8.65 20.95
N CYS A 110 11.35 8.36 20.06
CA CYS A 110 10.14 9.16 19.89
C CYS A 110 9.04 8.83 20.93
N LYS A 111 9.21 7.77 21.74
CA LYS A 111 8.26 7.33 22.79
C LYS A 111 6.83 7.12 22.27
N VAL A 112 6.68 6.69 21.03
CA VAL A 112 5.37 6.40 20.43
C VAL A 112 4.68 5.28 21.19
N ASN A 113 3.38 5.40 21.40
CA ASN A 113 2.58 4.35 22.02
C ASN A 113 2.69 3.05 21.21
N TYR A 114 2.80 1.92 21.90
CA TYR A 114 2.99 0.61 21.26
C TYR A 114 1.89 0.27 20.24
N PHE A 115 0.63 0.51 20.59
CA PHE A 115 -0.48 0.21 19.68
C PHE A 115 -0.52 1.14 18.47
N THR A 116 -0.21 2.42 18.65
CA THR A 116 -0.04 3.36 17.53
C THR A 116 1.14 2.92 16.64
N LEU A 117 2.24 2.46 17.24
CA LEU A 117 3.40 1.95 16.50
C LEU A 117 3.06 0.72 15.65
N MET A 118 2.27 -0.21 16.18
CA MET A 118 1.77 -1.36 15.39
C MET A 118 1.03 -0.88 14.14
N GLY A 119 0.17 0.13 14.28
CA GLY A 119 -0.54 0.72 13.15
C GLY A 119 0.38 1.43 12.16
N LEU A 120 1.36 2.19 12.64
CA LEU A 120 2.37 2.85 11.80
C LEU A 120 3.18 1.82 10.99
N ILE A 121 3.59 0.72 11.61
CA ILE A 121 4.32 -0.37 10.95
C ILE A 121 3.44 -1.05 9.90
N ALA A 122 2.22 -1.42 10.25
CA ALA A 122 1.27 -2.02 9.31
C ALA A 122 0.97 -1.08 8.13
N GLY A 123 0.79 0.21 8.39
CA GLY A 123 0.55 1.23 7.36
C GLY A 123 1.77 1.48 6.47
N SER A 124 2.97 1.46 7.04
CA SER A 124 4.21 1.60 6.27
C SER A 124 4.48 0.42 5.35
N ASN A 125 4.01 -0.77 5.69
CA ASN A 125 4.07 -1.95 4.83
C ASN A 125 2.86 -2.11 3.91
N THR A 126 1.86 -1.25 4.04
CA THR A 126 0.60 -1.36 3.30
C THR A 126 -0.11 -2.69 3.55
N ASP A 127 -0.08 -3.15 4.81
CA ASP A 127 -0.53 -4.46 5.25
C ASP A 127 -1.84 -4.36 6.06
N PRO A 128 -3.02 -4.51 5.40
CA PRO A 128 -4.32 -4.51 6.08
C PRO A 128 -4.52 -5.68 7.04
N PRO A 129 -4.07 -6.91 6.77
CA PRO A 129 -4.11 -8.01 7.74
C PRO A 129 -3.38 -7.71 9.04
N ALA A 130 -2.18 -7.11 8.97
CA ALA A 130 -1.45 -6.68 10.16
C ALA A 130 -2.22 -5.62 10.96
N LEU A 131 -2.92 -4.70 10.28
CA LEU A 131 -3.81 -3.75 10.95
C LEU A 131 -4.97 -4.43 11.66
N ALA A 132 -5.60 -5.42 11.02
CA ALA A 132 -6.71 -6.16 11.63
C ALA A 132 -6.25 -6.85 12.92
N TYR A 133 -5.09 -7.52 12.88
CA TYR A 133 -4.47 -8.11 14.06
C TYR A 133 -4.15 -7.05 15.15
N ALA A 134 -3.57 -5.91 14.75
CA ALA A 134 -3.23 -4.84 15.69
C ALA A 134 -4.47 -4.26 16.40
N ASN A 135 -5.57 -4.05 15.68
CA ASN A 135 -6.83 -3.59 16.24
C ASN A 135 -7.42 -4.62 17.22
N GLN A 136 -7.37 -5.89 16.85
CA GLN A 136 -7.85 -6.98 17.73
C GLN A 136 -7.00 -7.08 19.02
N ALA A 137 -5.68 -7.00 18.88
CA ALA A 137 -4.75 -7.08 20.01
C ALA A 137 -4.84 -5.85 20.95
N SER A 138 -5.10 -4.67 20.40
CA SER A 138 -5.18 -3.42 21.18
C SER A 138 -6.54 -3.22 21.85
N GLY A 139 -7.62 -3.74 21.26
CA GLY A 139 -8.98 -3.46 21.67
C GLY A 139 -9.41 -1.99 21.55
N ASN A 140 -8.66 -1.18 20.76
CA ASN A 140 -8.94 0.24 20.54
C ASN A 140 -8.51 0.68 19.12
N ASP A 141 -8.84 1.93 18.77
CA ASP A 141 -8.61 2.48 17.43
C ASP A 141 -7.20 3.06 17.21
N ALA A 142 -6.31 3.00 18.20
CA ALA A 142 -4.96 3.58 18.09
C ALA A 142 -4.15 3.02 16.91
N PRO A 143 -4.18 1.70 16.59
CA PRO A 143 -3.53 1.18 15.39
C PRO A 143 -4.15 1.71 14.10
N ALA A 144 -5.48 1.83 14.04
CA ALA A 144 -6.17 2.33 12.85
C ALA A 144 -5.81 3.80 12.56
N VAL A 145 -5.68 4.63 13.59
CA VAL A 145 -5.21 6.02 13.46
C VAL A 145 -3.77 6.06 12.94
N GLY A 146 -2.86 5.27 13.54
CA GLY A 146 -1.48 5.17 13.09
C GLY A 146 -1.38 4.73 11.63
N TYR A 147 -2.12 3.69 11.25
CA TYR A 147 -2.18 3.16 9.90
C TYR A 147 -2.63 4.21 8.88
N SER A 148 -3.77 4.85 9.14
CA SER A 148 -4.36 5.82 8.21
C SER A 148 -3.48 7.06 8.00
N THR A 149 -2.63 7.38 8.96
CA THR A 149 -1.69 8.51 8.88
C THR A 149 -0.57 8.25 7.87
N VAL A 150 -0.01 7.03 7.83
CA VAL A 150 1.17 6.74 7.01
C VAL A 150 0.84 6.02 5.70
N TYR A 151 -0.25 5.28 5.64
CA TYR A 151 -0.61 4.46 4.48
C TYR A 151 -0.66 5.22 3.15
N PRO A 152 -1.37 6.37 3.02
CA PRO A 152 -1.44 7.09 1.76
C PRO A 152 -0.07 7.62 1.30
N LEU A 153 0.72 8.11 2.24
CA LEU A 153 2.07 8.62 1.96
C LEU A 153 3.00 7.50 1.52
N THR A 154 2.93 6.36 2.19
CA THR A 154 3.76 5.18 1.86
C THR A 154 3.43 4.64 0.48
N MET A 155 2.15 4.52 0.14
CA MET A 155 1.73 4.09 -1.20
C MET A 155 2.27 5.02 -2.28
N PHE A 156 2.13 6.32 -2.10
CA PHE A 156 2.65 7.31 -3.05
C PHE A 156 4.17 7.23 -3.19
N LEU A 157 4.91 7.20 -2.07
CA LEU A 157 6.37 7.16 -2.08
C LEU A 157 6.91 5.85 -2.69
N ARG A 158 6.28 4.71 -2.45
CA ARG A 158 6.68 3.42 -3.05
C ARG A 158 6.54 3.42 -4.57
N ILE A 159 5.43 3.97 -5.08
CA ILE A 159 5.21 4.09 -6.52
C ILE A 159 6.29 4.99 -7.14
N LEU A 160 6.55 6.16 -6.54
CA LEU A 160 7.59 7.06 -7.02
C LEU A 160 8.98 6.43 -6.96
N ALA A 161 9.35 5.80 -5.85
CA ALA A 161 10.64 5.16 -5.70
C ALA A 161 10.85 4.04 -6.73
N GLY A 162 9.84 3.20 -6.96
CA GLY A 162 9.89 2.16 -7.99
C GLY A 162 10.10 2.73 -9.38
N GLN A 163 9.41 3.82 -9.72
CA GLN A 163 9.57 4.49 -11.01
C GLN A 163 10.95 5.15 -11.15
N MET A 164 11.46 5.78 -10.10
CA MET A 164 12.80 6.38 -10.11
C MET A 164 13.89 5.32 -10.31
N ILE A 165 13.78 4.17 -9.64
CA ILE A 165 14.72 3.06 -9.82
C ILE A 165 14.70 2.57 -11.27
N LEU A 166 13.52 2.37 -11.85
CA LEU A 166 13.40 1.95 -13.24
C LEU A 166 14.05 2.95 -14.21
N LEU A 167 13.83 4.25 -13.97
CA LEU A 167 14.42 5.31 -14.81
C LEU A 167 15.95 5.41 -14.68
N THR A 168 16.50 5.07 -13.51
CA THR A 168 17.96 5.12 -13.29
C THR A 168 18.68 3.86 -13.80
N MET A 169 17.98 2.76 -13.95
CA MET A 169 18.53 1.49 -14.44
C MET A 169 18.42 1.30 -15.96
N MET A 170 17.68 2.17 -16.63
CA MET A 170 17.57 2.22 -18.10
C MET A 170 18.58 3.17 -18.70
#